data_031af637bef1a6a560c087156a55b48b
#
_entry.id   031af637bef1a6a560c087156a55b48b
#
_cell.length_a   1.000
_cell.length_b   1.000
_cell.length_c   1.000
_cell.angle_alpha   90.00
_cell.angle_beta   90.00
_cell.angle_gamma   90.00
#
_symmetry.space_group_name_H-M   'P 1'
#
loop_
_entity.id
_entity.type
_entity.pdbx_description
1 polymer ?
#
loop_
_entity_poly.entity_id
_entity_poly.type
_entity_poly.pdbx_seq_one_letter_code
_entity_poly.pdbx_strand_id
1 'polypeptide(L)'
;MTFQLSIQTPFNAASTAAEVMAGVNLTGQLAVVTGGYSGIGLIIAKSLANAGAQVFVPARDPERARAALADTEGVTVAAMDLLLPDSIQAFSQGIVSGGQPMSLLINCAGVMATPLSRDTDGHEGQFATNHLGHYRLTCGLWPALVAADSARVIAVSSRGHQIAEVDFSDIDFRRRAYDKWVAYGQSKTANALFAVALDRRGREQGVRAFSLHPGQILSDLARHLTADEITAFDVLDEHGRPRVKPEAGLKTIEQGAATALWCATSIELNSMGGVYCEDCNIAPINESALGRKGVAKWAINADFAERLWTLSEQWTGMTIA
;
A
#
# COMPACT_ATOMS: atom_id res chain seq x y z
N MET A 1 6.44 -19.47 -9.57
CA MET A 1 5.71 -18.82 -8.45
C MET A 1 6.69 -18.61 -7.32
N THR A 2 6.71 -17.44 -6.71
CA THR A 2 7.48 -17.21 -5.49
C THR A 2 6.72 -17.86 -4.33
N PHE A 3 7.43 -18.58 -3.47
CA PHE A 3 6.81 -19.18 -2.29
C PHE A 3 6.69 -18.13 -1.17
N GLN A 4 5.58 -18.18 -0.42
CA GLN A 4 5.33 -17.33 0.76
C GLN A 4 6.14 -17.88 1.95
N LEU A 5 7.47 -17.74 1.89
CA LEU A 5 8.41 -18.24 2.88
C LEU A 5 9.39 -17.13 3.27
N SER A 6 9.67 -17.02 4.56
CA SER A 6 10.65 -16.07 5.08
C SER A 6 12.04 -16.34 4.50
N ILE A 7 12.77 -15.24 4.27
CA ILE A 7 14.14 -15.26 3.75
C ILE A 7 15.12 -14.72 4.81
N GLN A 8 16.42 -14.90 4.57
CA GLN A 8 17.42 -14.23 5.40
C GLN A 8 17.49 -12.76 5.00
N THR A 9 17.42 -11.88 5.98
CA THR A 9 17.54 -10.43 5.84
C THR A 9 18.22 -9.87 7.09
N PRO A 10 19.03 -8.80 6.99
CA PRO A 10 19.64 -8.16 8.16
C PRO A 10 18.63 -7.36 8.98
N PHE A 11 17.40 -7.19 8.48
CA PHE A 11 16.37 -6.37 9.09
C PHE A 11 15.36 -7.21 9.91
N ASN A 12 14.56 -6.51 10.73
CA ASN A 12 13.57 -7.13 11.60
C ASN A 12 12.43 -6.14 11.94
N ALA A 13 11.56 -6.51 12.90
CA ALA A 13 10.43 -5.70 13.33
C ALA A 13 10.81 -4.30 13.85
N ALA A 14 11.99 -4.14 14.44
CA ALA A 14 12.47 -2.89 15.00
C ALA A 14 13.21 -2.00 13.99
N SER A 15 13.53 -2.52 12.80
CA SER A 15 14.26 -1.77 11.77
C SER A 15 13.50 -0.52 11.34
N THR A 16 14.25 0.55 11.15
CA THR A 16 13.74 1.87 10.73
C THR A 16 13.91 2.11 9.23
N ALA A 17 13.19 3.10 8.71
CA ALA A 17 13.37 3.57 7.33
C ALA A 17 14.83 3.94 7.03
N ALA A 18 15.51 4.62 7.94
CA ALA A 18 16.90 5.05 7.78
C ALA A 18 17.87 3.86 7.68
N GLU A 19 17.68 2.82 8.50
CA GLU A 19 18.49 1.60 8.43
C GLU A 19 18.31 0.85 7.12
N VAL A 20 17.05 0.71 6.65
CA VAL A 20 16.76 0.04 5.37
C VAL A 20 17.33 0.82 4.17
N MET A 21 17.29 2.14 4.23
CA MET A 21 17.76 3.00 3.14
C MET A 21 19.27 3.31 3.20
N ALA A 22 19.99 2.80 4.20
CA ALA A 22 21.42 3.04 4.32
C ALA A 22 22.20 2.52 3.10
N GLY A 23 22.88 3.42 2.38
CA GLY A 23 23.65 3.09 1.18
C GLY A 23 22.82 2.88 -0.10
N VAL A 24 21.49 3.01 -0.05
CA VAL A 24 20.63 2.94 -1.24
C VAL A 24 20.81 4.22 -2.06
N ASN A 25 21.03 4.05 -3.36
CA ASN A 25 21.10 5.13 -4.34
C ASN A 25 20.01 4.96 -5.40
N LEU A 26 19.11 5.94 -5.49
CA LEU A 26 17.99 5.96 -6.42
C LEU A 26 18.12 7.12 -7.43
N THR A 27 19.31 7.68 -7.61
CA THR A 27 19.56 8.76 -8.57
C THR A 27 19.08 8.37 -9.97
N GLY A 28 18.28 9.23 -10.59
CA GLY A 28 17.69 9.00 -11.91
C GLY A 28 16.42 8.14 -11.90
N GLN A 29 16.00 7.61 -10.76
CA GLN A 29 14.75 6.85 -10.64
C GLN A 29 13.56 7.75 -10.36
N LEU A 30 12.42 7.39 -10.94
CA LEU A 30 11.12 8.03 -10.71
C LEU A 30 10.28 7.16 -9.77
N ALA A 31 9.70 7.78 -8.75
CA ALA A 31 8.79 7.15 -7.81
C ALA A 31 7.46 7.92 -7.70
N VAL A 32 6.36 7.21 -7.53
CA VAL A 32 5.06 7.77 -7.14
C VAL A 32 4.66 7.20 -5.79
N VAL A 33 4.30 8.06 -4.83
CA VAL A 33 3.88 7.65 -3.47
C VAL A 33 2.53 8.26 -3.14
N THR A 34 1.46 7.46 -3.17
CA THR A 34 0.14 7.92 -2.72
C THR A 34 0.13 8.08 -1.20
N GLY A 35 -0.52 9.15 -0.70
CA GLY A 35 -0.49 9.46 0.74
C GLY A 35 0.89 9.87 1.27
N GLY A 36 1.81 10.26 0.40
CA GLY A 36 3.20 10.63 0.72
C GLY A 36 3.37 11.92 1.52
N TYR A 37 2.31 12.49 2.06
CA TYR A 37 2.34 13.73 2.83
C TYR A 37 1.87 13.58 4.28
N SER A 38 1.65 12.35 4.76
CA SER A 38 1.31 12.08 6.16
C SER A 38 1.74 10.67 6.59
N GLY A 39 1.91 10.47 7.90
CA GLY A 39 2.20 9.16 8.49
C GLY A 39 3.38 8.45 7.83
N ILE A 40 3.24 7.14 7.61
CA ILE A 40 4.30 6.31 7.00
C ILE A 40 4.61 6.73 5.56
N GLY A 41 3.60 7.19 4.80
CA GLY A 41 3.78 7.65 3.42
C GLY A 41 4.74 8.85 3.33
N LEU A 42 4.67 9.78 4.29
CA LEU A 42 5.58 10.91 4.38
C LEU A 42 7.05 10.46 4.57
N ILE A 43 7.28 9.51 5.49
CA ILE A 43 8.62 8.95 5.70
C ILE A 43 9.11 8.23 4.44
N ILE A 44 8.24 7.45 3.77
CA ILE A 44 8.57 6.76 2.53
C ILE A 44 8.99 7.78 1.45
N ALA A 45 8.16 8.81 1.21
CA ALA A 45 8.45 9.82 0.19
C ALA A 45 9.76 10.56 0.46
N LYS A 46 9.98 11.01 1.70
CA LYS A 46 11.23 11.67 2.12
C LYS A 46 12.44 10.74 1.98
N SER A 47 12.31 9.48 2.37
CA SER A 47 13.42 8.51 2.29
C SER A 47 13.84 8.21 0.86
N LEU A 48 12.87 8.05 -0.06
CA LEU A 48 13.15 7.85 -1.49
C LEU A 48 13.79 9.09 -2.12
N ALA A 49 13.29 10.29 -1.80
CA ALA A 49 13.86 11.55 -2.29
C ALA A 49 15.28 11.77 -1.76
N ASN A 50 15.53 11.54 -0.47
CA ASN A 50 16.86 11.63 0.15
C ASN A 50 17.86 10.62 -0.46
N ALA A 51 17.38 9.50 -0.98
CA ALA A 51 18.20 8.54 -1.74
C ALA A 51 18.43 8.95 -3.21
N GLY A 52 17.91 10.10 -3.66
CA GLY A 52 18.14 10.66 -4.98
C GLY A 52 17.02 10.40 -6.00
N ALA A 53 15.90 9.77 -5.60
CA ALA A 53 14.77 9.59 -6.49
C ALA A 53 14.02 10.91 -6.74
N GLN A 54 13.47 11.07 -7.94
CA GLN A 54 12.42 12.03 -8.20
C GLN A 54 11.10 11.44 -7.72
N VAL A 55 10.43 12.08 -6.76
CA VAL A 55 9.23 11.53 -6.11
C VAL A 55 8.02 12.40 -6.43
N PHE A 56 6.98 11.82 -7.02
CA PHE A 56 5.68 12.44 -7.16
C PHE A 56 4.75 12.02 -6.02
N VAL A 57 4.15 12.99 -5.36
CA VAL A 57 3.18 12.78 -4.28
C VAL A 57 1.82 13.32 -4.72
N PRO A 58 0.94 12.44 -5.24
CA PRO A 58 -0.43 12.83 -5.55
C PRO A 58 -1.22 13.05 -4.24
N ALA A 59 -1.98 14.16 -4.19
CA ALA A 59 -2.72 14.57 -3.01
C ALA A 59 -4.08 15.18 -3.36
N ARG A 60 -5.11 14.90 -2.54
CA ARG A 60 -6.42 15.55 -2.63
C ARG A 60 -6.37 17.01 -2.19
N ASP A 61 -5.47 17.30 -1.25
CA ASP A 61 -5.16 18.64 -0.76
C ASP A 61 -3.67 18.94 -1.04
N PRO A 62 -3.37 19.50 -2.22
CA PRO A 62 -1.99 19.79 -2.61
C PRO A 62 -1.31 20.84 -1.72
N GLU A 63 -2.04 21.77 -1.14
CA GLU A 63 -1.46 22.79 -0.25
C GLU A 63 -0.97 22.18 1.06
N ARG A 64 -1.79 21.32 1.67
CA ARG A 64 -1.36 20.54 2.85
C ARG A 64 -0.16 19.67 2.53
N ALA A 65 -0.15 19.03 1.36
CA ALA A 65 0.97 18.18 0.95
C ALA A 65 2.26 18.98 0.72
N ARG A 66 2.19 20.15 0.07
CA ARG A 66 3.34 21.04 -0.10
C ARG A 66 3.90 21.53 1.24
N ALA A 67 3.02 21.89 2.17
CA ALA A 67 3.45 22.29 3.52
C ALA A 67 4.19 21.17 4.25
N ALA A 68 3.71 19.92 4.17
CA ALA A 68 4.33 18.77 4.83
C ALA A 68 5.68 18.34 4.20
N LEU A 69 5.94 18.72 2.96
CA LEU A 69 7.12 18.33 2.17
C LEU A 69 8.03 19.52 1.83
N ALA A 70 7.79 20.69 2.43
CA ALA A 70 8.47 21.94 2.09
C ALA A 70 10.00 21.89 2.30
N ASP A 71 10.48 21.02 3.19
CA ASP A 71 11.88 20.80 3.53
C ASP A 71 12.53 19.64 2.75
N THR A 72 11.84 19.10 1.73
CA THR A 72 12.29 17.89 1.03
C THR A 72 12.52 18.17 -0.45
N GLU A 73 13.77 18.23 -0.86
CA GLU A 73 14.13 18.34 -2.27
C GLU A 73 13.76 17.07 -3.06
N GLY A 74 13.59 17.18 -4.37
CA GLY A 74 13.28 16.04 -5.24
C GLY A 74 11.82 15.56 -5.18
N VAL A 75 10.93 16.25 -4.43
CA VAL A 75 9.52 15.91 -4.35
C VAL A 75 8.66 16.91 -5.12
N THR A 76 7.77 16.37 -5.96
CA THR A 76 6.74 17.13 -6.69
C THR A 76 5.36 16.74 -6.20
N VAL A 77 4.59 17.72 -5.74
CA VAL A 77 3.18 17.50 -5.32
C VAL A 77 2.24 17.79 -6.50
N ALA A 78 1.33 16.87 -6.78
CA ALA A 78 0.30 17.00 -7.81
C ALA A 78 -1.11 16.75 -7.22
N ALA A 79 -2.13 17.35 -7.86
CA ALA A 79 -3.51 17.10 -7.46
C ALA A 79 -3.97 15.72 -7.95
N MET A 80 -4.54 14.89 -7.07
CA MET A 80 -5.22 13.65 -7.42
C MET A 80 -6.12 13.16 -6.30
N ASP A 81 -7.32 12.71 -6.63
CA ASP A 81 -8.21 12.00 -5.72
C ASP A 81 -8.45 10.57 -6.22
N LEU A 82 -8.18 9.58 -5.35
CA LEU A 82 -8.36 8.15 -5.64
C LEU A 82 -9.84 7.73 -5.85
N LEU A 83 -10.79 8.55 -5.42
CA LEU A 83 -12.22 8.32 -5.66
C LEU A 83 -12.72 8.88 -7.00
N LEU A 84 -11.91 9.68 -7.69
CA LEU A 84 -12.29 10.36 -8.94
C LEU A 84 -11.50 9.79 -10.12
N PRO A 85 -12.10 8.95 -10.99
CA PRO A 85 -11.43 8.33 -12.14
C PRO A 85 -10.72 9.34 -13.04
N ASP A 86 -11.38 10.47 -13.37
CA ASP A 86 -10.81 11.51 -14.22
C ASP A 86 -9.58 12.17 -13.59
N SER A 87 -9.57 12.33 -12.27
CA SER A 87 -8.43 12.87 -11.53
C SER A 87 -7.22 11.93 -11.58
N ILE A 88 -7.46 10.62 -11.44
CA ILE A 88 -6.42 9.60 -11.57
C ILE A 88 -5.89 9.58 -13.01
N GLN A 89 -6.77 9.63 -14.00
CA GLN A 89 -6.39 9.64 -15.41
C GLN A 89 -5.53 10.85 -15.76
N ALA A 90 -5.94 12.05 -15.35
CA ALA A 90 -5.18 13.28 -15.60
C ALA A 90 -3.77 13.22 -14.99
N PHE A 91 -3.65 12.75 -13.72
CA PHE A 91 -2.36 12.56 -13.06
C PHE A 91 -1.49 11.54 -13.82
N SER A 92 -2.04 10.37 -14.13
CA SER A 92 -1.31 9.29 -14.81
C SER A 92 -0.82 9.71 -16.20
N GLN A 93 -1.67 10.40 -16.97
CA GLN A 93 -1.30 10.96 -18.27
C GLN A 93 -0.16 11.97 -18.16
N GLY A 94 -0.16 12.82 -17.13
CA GLY A 94 0.93 13.75 -16.86
C GLY A 94 2.28 13.06 -16.67
N ILE A 95 2.31 11.97 -15.90
CA ILE A 95 3.52 11.17 -15.66
C ILE A 95 3.97 10.48 -16.98
N VAL A 96 3.06 9.78 -17.65
CA VAL A 96 3.38 9.02 -18.88
C VAL A 96 3.83 9.94 -20.00
N SER A 97 3.20 11.11 -20.16
CA SER A 97 3.57 12.10 -21.17
C SER A 97 4.95 12.74 -20.93
N GLY A 98 5.43 12.73 -19.68
CA GLY A 98 6.80 13.12 -19.33
C GLY A 98 7.87 12.20 -19.91
N GLY A 99 7.49 11.00 -20.35
CA GLY A 99 8.37 10.04 -21.05
C GLY A 99 9.46 9.41 -20.17
N GLN A 100 9.52 9.73 -18.87
CA GLN A 100 10.50 9.12 -17.95
C GLN A 100 10.01 7.76 -17.48
N PRO A 101 10.84 6.69 -17.56
CA PRO A 101 10.53 5.40 -16.95
C PRO A 101 10.30 5.51 -15.44
N MET A 102 9.31 4.79 -14.91
CA MET A 102 8.97 4.84 -13.50
C MET A 102 9.36 3.53 -12.80
N SER A 103 10.29 3.60 -11.85
CA SER A 103 10.82 2.41 -11.15
C SER A 103 9.97 2.00 -9.95
N LEU A 104 9.29 2.95 -9.28
CA LEU A 104 8.62 2.67 -8.00
C LEU A 104 7.20 3.28 -7.96
N LEU A 105 6.21 2.44 -7.66
CA LEU A 105 4.85 2.87 -7.32
C LEU A 105 4.49 2.37 -5.92
N ILE A 106 4.30 3.30 -4.98
CA ILE A 106 3.92 2.97 -3.60
C ILE A 106 2.46 3.36 -3.37
N ASN A 107 1.57 2.38 -3.43
CA ASN A 107 0.15 2.50 -3.15
C ASN A 107 -0.07 2.49 -1.62
N CYS A 108 0.18 3.65 -0.97
CA CYS A 108 0.19 3.79 0.49
C CYS A 108 -1.04 4.53 1.05
N ALA A 109 -1.68 5.39 0.27
CA ALA A 109 -2.89 6.09 0.71
C ALA A 109 -3.99 5.12 1.14
N GLY A 110 -4.84 5.55 2.08
CA GLY A 110 -5.97 4.75 2.49
C GLY A 110 -6.86 5.41 3.53
N VAL A 111 -8.00 4.79 3.73
CA VAL A 111 -8.96 5.10 4.79
C VAL A 111 -9.25 3.85 5.60
N MET A 112 -9.63 4.02 6.86
CA MET A 112 -9.88 2.93 7.80
C MET A 112 -11.13 3.22 8.64
N ALA A 113 -11.99 2.22 8.77
CA ALA A 113 -13.15 2.22 9.66
C ALA A 113 -14.08 3.44 9.45
N THR A 114 -14.25 3.87 8.20
CA THR A 114 -15.15 4.98 7.85
C THR A 114 -16.61 4.55 7.96
N PRO A 115 -17.53 5.48 8.21
CA PRO A 115 -18.94 5.24 7.93
C PRO A 115 -19.15 4.80 6.46
N LEU A 116 -20.27 4.12 6.18
CA LEU A 116 -20.60 3.75 4.82
C LEU A 116 -20.68 5.00 3.93
N SER A 117 -19.86 5.01 2.92
CA SER A 117 -19.91 5.97 1.81
C SER A 117 -19.77 5.21 0.50
N ARG A 118 -20.06 5.88 -0.62
CA ARG A 118 -19.92 5.27 -1.94
C ARG A 118 -19.21 6.24 -2.88
N ASP A 119 -18.44 5.71 -3.81
CA ASP A 119 -17.93 6.49 -4.93
C ASP A 119 -19.03 6.80 -5.95
N THR A 120 -18.68 7.46 -7.04
CA THR A 120 -19.61 7.85 -8.12
C THR A 120 -20.23 6.63 -8.84
N ASP A 121 -19.54 5.50 -8.84
CA ASP A 121 -19.99 4.26 -9.47
C ASP A 121 -20.82 3.38 -8.49
N GLY A 122 -20.91 3.82 -7.23
CA GLY A 122 -21.68 3.18 -6.17
C GLY A 122 -20.94 2.09 -5.42
N HIS A 123 -19.60 2.01 -5.52
CA HIS A 123 -18.78 1.09 -4.77
C HIS A 123 -18.56 1.56 -3.33
N GLU A 124 -18.36 0.62 -2.40
CA GLU A 124 -18.12 0.93 -1.00
C GLU A 124 -16.83 1.76 -0.84
N GLY A 125 -16.88 2.82 -0.04
CA GLY A 125 -15.86 3.87 0.00
C GLY A 125 -14.47 3.42 0.41
N GLN A 126 -14.33 2.45 1.34
CA GLN A 126 -13.02 1.93 1.73
C GLN A 126 -12.44 1.04 0.62
N PHE A 127 -13.27 0.22 -0.02
CA PHE A 127 -12.86 -0.61 -1.15
C PHE A 127 -12.51 0.25 -2.36
N ALA A 128 -13.34 1.25 -2.67
CA ALA A 128 -13.10 2.19 -3.77
C ALA A 128 -11.78 2.95 -3.59
N THR A 129 -11.53 3.52 -2.39
CA THR A 129 -10.30 4.28 -2.11
C THR A 129 -9.07 3.37 -2.06
N ASN A 130 -9.13 2.31 -1.23
CA ASN A 130 -7.95 1.52 -0.88
C ASN A 130 -7.52 0.57 -2.02
N HIS A 131 -8.49 0.10 -2.84
CA HIS A 131 -8.23 -0.85 -3.91
C HIS A 131 -8.50 -0.29 -5.31
N LEU A 132 -9.75 0.07 -5.65
CA LEU A 132 -10.10 0.44 -7.03
C LEU A 132 -9.36 1.68 -7.53
N GLY A 133 -9.17 2.70 -6.65
CA GLY A 133 -8.40 3.89 -7.00
C GLY A 133 -6.93 3.57 -7.31
N HIS A 134 -6.31 2.68 -6.52
CA HIS A 134 -4.94 2.24 -6.77
C HIS A 134 -4.83 1.29 -7.98
N TYR A 135 -5.86 0.49 -8.23
CA TYR A 135 -5.95 -0.32 -9.44
C TYR A 135 -5.95 0.58 -10.68
N ARG A 136 -6.86 1.59 -10.73
CA ARG A 136 -6.91 2.58 -11.82
C ARG A 136 -5.56 3.30 -11.99
N LEU A 137 -4.97 3.75 -10.88
CA LEU A 137 -3.66 4.43 -10.90
C LEU A 137 -2.56 3.53 -11.49
N THR A 138 -2.50 2.28 -11.07
CA THR A 138 -1.50 1.33 -11.57
C THR A 138 -1.69 1.06 -13.07
N CYS A 139 -2.93 0.87 -13.54
CA CYS A 139 -3.22 0.71 -14.97
C CYS A 139 -2.83 1.97 -15.76
N GLY A 140 -3.16 3.15 -15.24
CA GLY A 140 -2.82 4.42 -15.91
C GLY A 140 -1.32 4.69 -15.99
N LEU A 141 -0.54 4.21 -15.01
CA LEU A 141 0.91 4.34 -14.95
C LEU A 141 1.65 3.15 -15.59
N TRP A 142 0.92 2.14 -16.06
CA TRP A 142 1.51 0.91 -16.58
C TRP A 142 2.54 1.13 -17.69
N PRO A 143 2.32 2.01 -18.69
CA PRO A 143 3.32 2.27 -19.71
C PRO A 143 4.65 2.79 -19.15
N ALA A 144 4.62 3.63 -18.11
CA ALA A 144 5.83 4.14 -17.47
C ALA A 144 6.54 3.09 -16.62
N LEU A 145 5.77 2.18 -15.96
CA LEU A 145 6.32 1.05 -15.20
C LEU A 145 7.06 0.06 -16.11
N VAL A 146 6.44 -0.33 -17.22
CA VAL A 146 7.03 -1.28 -18.18
C VAL A 146 8.23 -0.68 -18.91
N ALA A 147 8.25 0.65 -19.09
CA ALA A 147 9.40 1.33 -19.70
C ALA A 147 10.66 1.31 -18.80
N ALA A 148 10.53 0.98 -17.53
CA ALA A 148 11.68 0.80 -16.63
C ALA A 148 12.25 -0.63 -16.78
N ASP A 149 13.57 -0.77 -16.77
CA ASP A 149 14.22 -2.09 -16.84
C ASP A 149 13.85 -2.99 -15.63
N SER A 150 13.49 -2.37 -14.52
CA SER A 150 13.05 -3.03 -13.29
C SER A 150 12.14 -2.09 -12.51
N ALA A 151 10.87 -2.44 -12.39
CA ALA A 151 9.90 -1.66 -11.63
C ALA A 151 9.30 -2.47 -10.49
N ARG A 152 8.90 -1.78 -9.41
CA ARG A 152 8.21 -2.39 -8.28
C ARG A 152 6.96 -1.61 -7.91
N VAL A 153 5.88 -2.35 -7.70
CA VAL A 153 4.61 -1.85 -7.20
C VAL A 153 4.38 -2.39 -5.80
N ILE A 154 4.23 -1.49 -4.82
CA ILE A 154 4.09 -1.84 -3.41
C ILE A 154 2.68 -1.46 -2.95
N ALA A 155 1.87 -2.46 -2.62
CA ALA A 155 0.51 -2.28 -2.12
C ALA A 155 0.50 -2.35 -0.58
N VAL A 156 0.29 -1.22 0.07
CA VAL A 156 0.22 -1.18 1.55
C VAL A 156 -1.11 -1.76 2.00
N SER A 157 -1.06 -3.00 2.47
CA SER A 157 -2.15 -3.71 3.13
C SER A 157 -2.16 -3.40 4.63
N SER A 158 -2.60 -4.33 5.45
CA SER A 158 -2.71 -4.20 6.91
C SER A 158 -2.92 -5.57 7.53
N ARG A 159 -2.65 -5.73 8.81
CA ARG A 159 -3.18 -6.83 9.60
C ARG A 159 -4.72 -6.93 9.51
N GLY A 160 -5.38 -5.83 9.16
CA GLY A 160 -6.82 -5.81 8.88
C GLY A 160 -7.29 -6.83 7.85
N HIS A 161 -6.42 -7.30 6.92
CA HIS A 161 -6.76 -8.37 5.97
C HIS A 161 -7.15 -9.69 6.65
N GLN A 162 -6.76 -9.90 7.91
CA GLN A 162 -7.14 -11.08 8.69
C GLN A 162 -8.57 -10.99 9.25
N ILE A 163 -9.22 -9.82 9.19
CA ILE A 163 -10.60 -9.63 9.66
C ILE A 163 -11.60 -10.23 8.67
N ALA A 164 -11.35 -10.06 7.37
CA ALA A 164 -12.27 -10.53 6.34
C ALA A 164 -11.55 -10.86 5.02
N GLU A 165 -11.98 -11.94 4.39
CA GLU A 165 -11.75 -12.17 2.97
C GLU A 165 -12.62 -11.24 2.11
N VAL A 166 -12.40 -11.20 0.80
CA VAL A 166 -13.28 -10.48 -0.13
C VAL A 166 -14.55 -11.27 -0.34
N ASP A 167 -15.69 -10.76 0.10
CA ASP A 167 -16.99 -11.32 -0.22
C ASP A 167 -17.42 -10.94 -1.63
N PHE A 168 -16.99 -11.71 -2.61
CA PHE A 168 -17.30 -11.49 -4.00
C PHE A 168 -18.81 -11.52 -4.34
N SER A 169 -19.65 -11.94 -3.41
CA SER A 169 -21.09 -11.91 -3.62
C SER A 169 -21.72 -10.56 -3.25
N ASP A 170 -21.07 -9.80 -2.34
CA ASP A 170 -21.59 -8.51 -1.86
C ASP A 170 -20.48 -7.61 -1.32
N ILE A 171 -19.47 -7.31 -2.15
CA ILE A 171 -18.33 -6.44 -1.78
C ILE A 171 -18.84 -5.08 -1.30
N ASP A 172 -19.86 -4.55 -1.94
CA ASP A 172 -20.39 -3.20 -1.71
C ASP A 172 -21.40 -3.10 -0.55
N PHE A 173 -21.63 -4.17 0.22
CA PHE A 173 -22.63 -4.15 1.30
C PHE A 173 -24.00 -3.66 0.83
N ARG A 174 -24.51 -4.20 -0.27
CA ARG A 174 -25.82 -3.87 -0.81
C ARG A 174 -26.94 -4.73 -0.21
N ARG A 175 -26.60 -5.93 0.30
CA ARG A 175 -27.53 -6.94 0.80
C ARG A 175 -27.35 -7.24 2.27
N ARG A 176 -26.17 -7.03 2.82
CA ARG A 176 -25.84 -7.24 4.24
C ARG A 176 -25.66 -5.92 4.98
N ALA A 177 -25.81 -5.93 6.29
CA ALA A 177 -25.51 -4.77 7.14
C ALA A 177 -24.04 -4.35 7.00
N TYR A 178 -23.81 -3.04 6.97
CA TYR A 178 -22.46 -2.50 6.92
C TYR A 178 -21.74 -2.67 8.24
N ASP A 179 -20.57 -3.27 8.16
CA ASP A 179 -19.59 -3.31 9.25
C ASP A 179 -18.29 -2.65 8.75
N LYS A 180 -17.90 -1.54 9.37
CA LYS A 180 -16.74 -0.75 8.97
C LYS A 180 -15.41 -1.50 9.04
N TRP A 181 -15.30 -2.49 9.97
CA TRP A 181 -14.10 -3.29 10.11
C TRP A 181 -14.02 -4.42 9.09
N VAL A 182 -15.16 -5.05 8.79
CA VAL A 182 -15.26 -6.02 7.69
C VAL A 182 -14.97 -5.35 6.35
N ALA A 183 -15.51 -4.14 6.11
CA ALA A 183 -15.23 -3.36 4.91
C ALA A 183 -13.75 -3.00 4.79
N TYR A 184 -13.12 -2.54 5.87
CA TYR A 184 -11.68 -2.31 5.92
C TYR A 184 -10.89 -3.59 5.64
N GLY A 185 -11.25 -4.69 6.31
CA GLY A 185 -10.62 -6.00 6.12
C GLY A 185 -10.66 -6.48 4.68
N GLN A 186 -11.83 -6.40 4.03
CA GLN A 186 -11.98 -6.70 2.59
C GLN A 186 -11.04 -5.86 1.73
N SER A 187 -11.02 -4.54 1.96
CA SER A 187 -10.18 -3.64 1.16
C SER A 187 -8.69 -3.96 1.31
N LYS A 188 -8.25 -4.39 2.49
CA LYS A 188 -6.85 -4.75 2.74
C LYS A 188 -6.49 -6.15 2.26
N THR A 189 -7.43 -7.09 2.27
CA THR A 189 -7.33 -8.36 1.54
C THR A 189 -7.22 -8.11 0.04
N ALA A 190 -8.02 -7.20 -0.51
CA ALA A 190 -7.95 -6.84 -1.92
C ALA A 190 -6.58 -6.27 -2.31
N ASN A 191 -5.94 -5.46 -1.46
CA ASN A 191 -4.58 -4.96 -1.71
C ASN A 191 -3.53 -6.09 -1.77
N ALA A 192 -3.69 -7.13 -0.95
CA ALA A 192 -2.79 -8.28 -1.00
C ALA A 192 -3.02 -9.13 -2.27
N LEU A 193 -4.27 -9.45 -2.58
CA LEU A 193 -4.65 -10.18 -3.80
C LEU A 193 -4.24 -9.42 -5.07
N PHE A 194 -4.37 -8.09 -5.07
CA PHE A 194 -3.92 -7.24 -6.16
C PHE A 194 -2.43 -7.44 -6.47
N ALA A 195 -1.57 -7.44 -5.44
CA ALA A 195 -0.13 -7.66 -5.64
C ALA A 195 0.16 -9.07 -6.21
N VAL A 196 -0.57 -10.10 -5.79
CA VAL A 196 -0.45 -11.46 -6.36
C VAL A 196 -0.80 -11.48 -7.85
N ALA A 197 -1.94 -10.88 -8.23
CA ALA A 197 -2.39 -10.85 -9.62
C ALA A 197 -1.49 -9.98 -10.50
N LEU A 198 -1.05 -8.82 -9.98
CA LEU A 198 -0.18 -7.89 -10.70
C LEU A 198 1.20 -8.50 -10.97
N ASP A 199 1.83 -9.16 -9.97
CA ASP A 199 3.14 -9.79 -10.18
C ASP A 199 3.09 -10.88 -11.26
N ARG A 200 2.01 -11.66 -11.30
CA ARG A 200 1.82 -12.68 -12.35
C ARG A 200 1.83 -12.07 -13.75
N ARG A 201 1.23 -10.91 -13.91
CA ARG A 201 1.09 -10.20 -15.19
C ARG A 201 2.34 -9.41 -15.56
N GLY A 202 2.95 -8.77 -14.56
CA GLY A 202 4.05 -7.83 -14.77
C GLY A 202 5.44 -8.44 -14.85
N ARG A 203 5.67 -9.62 -14.25
CA ARG A 203 7.01 -10.19 -14.09
C ARG A 203 7.79 -10.39 -15.40
N GLU A 204 7.09 -10.72 -16.48
CA GLU A 204 7.71 -10.93 -17.81
C GLU A 204 8.01 -9.59 -18.51
N GLN A 205 7.42 -8.49 -18.01
CA GLN A 205 7.65 -7.12 -18.44
C GLN A 205 8.55 -6.34 -17.46
N GLY A 206 9.26 -7.04 -16.55
CA GLY A 206 10.16 -6.41 -15.58
C GLY A 206 9.46 -5.73 -14.40
N VAL A 207 8.15 -5.89 -14.24
CA VAL A 207 7.39 -5.29 -13.13
C VAL A 207 7.10 -6.34 -12.05
N ARG A 208 7.58 -6.08 -10.84
CA ARG A 208 7.32 -6.93 -9.66
C ARG A 208 6.34 -6.25 -8.73
N ALA A 209 5.52 -7.03 -8.04
CA ALA A 209 4.55 -6.48 -7.09
C ALA A 209 4.64 -7.16 -5.73
N PHE A 210 4.45 -6.35 -4.67
CA PHE A 210 4.50 -6.79 -3.27
C PHE A 210 3.35 -6.17 -2.50
N SER A 211 2.86 -6.89 -1.51
CA SER A 211 1.96 -6.32 -0.51
C SER A 211 2.57 -6.45 0.89
N LEU A 212 2.14 -5.61 1.83
CA LEU A 212 2.73 -5.62 3.16
C LEU A 212 1.80 -5.14 4.28
N HIS A 213 2.15 -5.51 5.52
CA HIS A 213 1.70 -4.88 6.74
C HIS A 213 2.80 -3.98 7.31
N PRO A 214 2.51 -2.68 7.54
CA PRO A 214 3.53 -1.75 8.05
C PRO A 214 3.77 -1.84 9.56
N GLY A 215 2.92 -2.56 10.29
CA GLY A 215 2.82 -2.51 11.74
C GLY A 215 1.57 -1.75 12.19
N GLN A 216 1.35 -1.72 13.49
CA GLN A 216 0.28 -0.93 14.12
C GLN A 216 0.89 0.38 14.60
N ILE A 217 0.57 1.46 13.87
CA ILE A 217 1.09 2.80 14.09
C ILE A 217 -0.10 3.74 14.36
N LEU A 218 -0.07 4.49 15.43
CA LEU A 218 -1.04 5.55 15.66
C LEU A 218 -0.73 6.73 14.72
N SER A 219 -1.61 6.99 13.77
CA SER A 219 -1.47 8.03 12.76
C SER A 219 -2.84 8.61 12.38
N ASP A 220 -2.87 9.59 11.47
CA ASP A 220 -4.10 10.16 10.90
C ASP A 220 -5.06 9.11 10.30
N LEU A 221 -4.60 7.88 10.07
CA LEU A 221 -5.45 6.78 9.62
C LEU A 221 -6.54 6.44 10.67
N ALA A 222 -6.24 6.66 11.96
CA ALA A 222 -7.14 6.40 13.08
C ALA A 222 -8.21 7.49 13.32
N ARG A 223 -8.27 8.55 12.50
CA ARG A 223 -9.15 9.72 12.69
C ARG A 223 -10.65 9.42 12.75
N HIS A 224 -11.08 8.25 12.27
CA HIS A 224 -12.48 7.80 12.31
C HIS A 224 -12.77 6.85 13.48
N LEU A 225 -11.78 6.58 14.32
CA LEU A 225 -11.96 5.74 15.51
C LEU A 225 -12.50 6.56 16.68
N THR A 226 -13.33 5.93 17.48
CA THR A 226 -13.75 6.47 18.77
C THR A 226 -12.63 6.31 19.81
N ALA A 227 -12.72 7.05 20.92
CA ALA A 227 -11.78 6.90 22.03
C ALA A 227 -11.77 5.47 22.60
N ASP A 228 -12.95 4.83 22.69
CA ASP A 228 -13.07 3.46 23.16
C ASP A 228 -12.38 2.46 22.21
N GLU A 229 -12.51 2.65 20.90
CA GLU A 229 -11.82 1.82 19.91
C GLU A 229 -10.30 1.99 20.00
N ILE A 230 -9.80 3.22 20.16
CA ILE A 230 -8.36 3.46 20.36
C ILE A 230 -7.87 2.78 21.63
N THR A 231 -8.64 2.85 22.71
CA THR A 231 -8.33 2.17 23.97
C THR A 231 -8.31 0.65 23.81
N ALA A 232 -9.28 0.09 23.07
CA ALA A 232 -9.35 -1.35 22.81
C ALA A 232 -8.16 -1.90 22.00
N PHE A 233 -7.50 -1.06 21.21
CA PHE A 233 -6.27 -1.44 20.48
C PHE A 233 -5.03 -1.48 21.36
N ASP A 234 -5.09 -1.00 22.60
CA ASP A 234 -3.97 -0.95 23.56
C ASP A 234 -2.69 -0.31 22.99
N VAL A 235 -2.88 0.74 22.18
CA VAL A 235 -1.80 1.44 21.46
C VAL A 235 -1.22 2.62 22.23
N LEU A 236 -1.81 2.99 23.35
CA LEU A 236 -1.38 4.08 24.22
C LEU A 236 -0.88 3.57 25.57
N ASP A 237 0.14 4.24 26.12
CA ASP A 237 0.59 4.03 27.49
C ASP A 237 -0.33 4.75 28.50
N GLU A 238 -0.04 4.64 29.77
CA GLU A 238 -0.77 5.29 30.88
C GLU A 238 -0.74 6.83 30.83
N HIS A 239 0.18 7.40 30.03
CA HIS A 239 0.31 8.84 29.81
C HIS A 239 -0.30 9.31 28.48
N GLY A 240 -1.01 8.41 27.77
CA GLY A 240 -1.62 8.70 26.47
C GLY A 240 -0.64 8.81 25.30
N ARG A 241 0.60 8.32 25.45
CA ARG A 241 1.63 8.33 24.38
C ARG A 241 1.60 7.01 23.62
N PRO A 242 1.90 7.00 22.32
CA PRO A 242 2.00 5.77 21.53
C PRO A 242 2.96 4.76 22.17
N ARG A 243 2.50 3.55 22.37
CA ARG A 243 3.36 2.42 22.78
C ARG A 243 4.25 1.99 21.62
N VAL A 244 5.51 1.73 21.91
CA VAL A 244 6.48 1.18 20.94
C VAL A 244 6.95 -0.17 21.47
N LYS A 245 6.55 -1.25 20.77
CA LYS A 245 6.93 -2.63 21.04
C LYS A 245 6.94 -3.40 19.70
N PRO A 246 8.00 -3.26 18.89
CA PRO A 246 8.02 -3.73 17.51
C PRO A 246 7.72 -5.23 17.36
N GLU A 247 8.22 -6.07 18.28
CA GLU A 247 7.98 -7.52 18.26
C GLU A 247 6.49 -7.88 18.48
N ALA A 248 5.71 -6.99 19.11
CA ALA A 248 4.26 -7.09 19.25
C ALA A 248 3.51 -6.38 18.10
N GLY A 249 4.24 -5.79 17.16
CA GLY A 249 3.72 -5.06 16.01
C GLY A 249 3.38 -3.59 16.29
N LEU A 250 3.65 -3.06 17.51
CA LEU A 250 3.48 -1.63 17.84
C LEU A 250 4.74 -0.88 17.45
N LYS A 251 4.64 -0.03 16.44
CA LYS A 251 5.80 0.59 15.78
C LYS A 251 5.74 2.12 15.79
N THR A 252 6.91 2.75 15.70
CA THR A 252 7.02 4.16 15.32
C THR A 252 6.65 4.34 13.85
N ILE A 253 6.50 5.59 13.40
CA ILE A 253 6.22 5.89 11.99
C ILE A 253 7.40 5.46 11.11
N GLU A 254 8.63 5.66 11.57
CA GLU A 254 9.88 5.28 10.90
C GLU A 254 10.00 3.77 10.74
N GLN A 255 9.68 3.01 11.79
CA GLN A 255 9.64 1.55 11.74
C GLN A 255 8.50 1.05 10.83
N GLY A 256 7.38 1.77 10.80
CA GLY A 256 6.25 1.47 9.93
C GLY A 256 6.55 1.64 8.44
N ALA A 257 7.40 2.60 8.08
CA ALA A 257 7.83 2.81 6.70
C ALA A 257 8.86 1.77 6.21
N ALA A 258 9.60 1.15 7.14
CA ALA A 258 10.74 0.29 6.82
C ALA A 258 10.40 -0.88 5.87
N THR A 259 9.30 -1.61 6.13
CA THR A 259 8.92 -2.75 5.27
C THR A 259 8.56 -2.32 3.85
N ALA A 260 7.92 -1.14 3.66
CA ALA A 260 7.61 -0.63 2.33
C ALA A 260 8.88 -0.26 1.56
N LEU A 261 9.83 0.39 2.22
CA LEU A 261 11.14 0.73 1.64
C LEU A 261 11.95 -0.53 1.34
N TRP A 262 11.94 -1.52 2.23
CA TRP A 262 12.59 -2.81 1.98
C TRP A 262 12.00 -3.51 0.76
N CYS A 263 10.67 -3.57 0.63
CA CYS A 263 10.02 -4.11 -0.58
C CYS A 263 10.42 -3.32 -1.84
N ALA A 264 10.57 -2.00 -1.72
CA ALA A 264 10.91 -1.13 -2.84
C ALA A 264 12.37 -1.26 -3.30
N THR A 265 13.33 -1.53 -2.38
CA THR A 265 14.77 -1.34 -2.65
C THR A 265 15.64 -2.56 -2.41
N SER A 266 15.17 -3.58 -1.65
CA SER A 266 15.98 -4.74 -1.32
C SER A 266 16.36 -5.56 -2.55
N ILE A 267 17.65 -5.88 -2.67
CA ILE A 267 18.19 -6.73 -3.75
C ILE A 267 17.78 -8.20 -3.57
N GLU A 268 17.50 -8.63 -2.34
CA GLU A 268 17.05 -9.99 -2.03
C GLU A 268 15.70 -10.31 -2.70
N LEU A 269 14.92 -9.27 -3.04
CA LEU A 269 13.62 -9.40 -3.67
C LEU A 269 13.64 -9.30 -5.21
N ASN A 270 14.79 -9.13 -5.86
CA ASN A 270 14.88 -8.92 -7.31
C ASN A 270 14.22 -10.06 -8.14
N SER A 271 14.32 -11.29 -7.68
CA SER A 271 13.71 -12.46 -8.34
C SER A 271 12.36 -12.86 -7.76
N MET A 272 11.84 -12.09 -6.78
CA MET A 272 10.63 -12.43 -6.03
C MET A 272 9.51 -11.45 -6.35
N GLY A 273 8.27 -11.86 -6.05
CA GLY A 273 7.10 -11.00 -6.12
C GLY A 273 5.81 -11.80 -5.95
N GLY A 274 4.69 -11.10 -5.85
CA GLY A 274 3.39 -11.69 -5.53
C GLY A 274 3.32 -12.20 -4.08
N VAL A 275 4.20 -11.72 -3.21
CA VAL A 275 4.28 -12.12 -1.80
C VAL A 275 3.81 -11.01 -0.86
N TYR A 276 3.37 -11.42 0.31
CA TYR A 276 3.01 -10.54 1.40
C TYR A 276 4.18 -10.41 2.38
N CYS A 277 4.51 -9.20 2.78
CA CYS A 277 5.67 -8.88 3.62
C CYS A 277 5.24 -8.28 4.98
N GLU A 278 6.03 -8.57 6.00
CA GLU A 278 5.89 -8.03 7.35
C GLU A 278 7.27 -7.97 7.99
N ASP A 279 7.56 -6.95 8.79
CA ASP A 279 8.81 -6.83 9.56
C ASP A 279 10.08 -6.93 8.70
N CYS A 280 10.08 -6.32 7.50
CA CYS A 280 11.16 -6.38 6.51
C CYS A 280 11.54 -7.82 6.09
N ASN A 281 10.53 -8.68 5.99
CA ASN A 281 10.68 -10.06 5.53
C ASN A 281 9.42 -10.51 4.78
N ILE A 282 9.51 -11.64 4.07
CA ILE A 282 8.33 -12.34 3.57
C ILE A 282 7.62 -12.97 4.77
N ALA A 283 6.36 -12.61 4.97
CA ALA A 283 5.58 -13.05 6.10
C ALA A 283 5.23 -14.55 6.01
N PRO A 284 5.23 -15.31 7.10
CA PRO A 284 4.74 -16.68 7.11
C PRO A 284 3.22 -16.70 6.86
N ILE A 285 2.71 -17.83 6.37
CA ILE A 285 1.27 -18.06 6.29
C ILE A 285 0.74 -18.22 7.72
N ASN A 286 -0.26 -17.42 8.06
CA ASN A 286 -0.94 -17.55 9.35
C ASN A 286 -1.95 -18.69 9.29
N GLU A 287 -1.68 -19.75 10.03
CA GLU A 287 -2.56 -20.91 10.14
C GLU A 287 -3.50 -20.85 11.34
N SER A 288 -3.27 -19.89 12.24
CA SER A 288 -4.06 -19.73 13.47
C SER A 288 -5.12 -18.64 13.29
N ALA A 289 -6.38 -18.96 13.60
CA ALA A 289 -7.46 -17.98 13.65
C ALA A 289 -7.24 -16.86 14.69
N LEU A 290 -6.29 -17.03 15.61
CA LEU A 290 -5.94 -16.10 16.68
C LEU A 290 -4.54 -15.49 16.50
N GLY A 291 -3.83 -15.87 15.45
CA GLY A 291 -2.48 -15.36 15.18
C GLY A 291 -2.51 -13.89 14.75
N ARG A 292 -1.62 -13.08 15.33
CA ARG A 292 -1.49 -11.66 14.96
C ARG A 292 -0.45 -11.41 13.87
N LYS A 293 0.46 -12.34 13.61
CA LYS A 293 1.53 -12.26 12.61
C LYS A 293 1.21 -13.09 11.37
N GLY A 294 1.80 -12.71 10.25
CA GLY A 294 1.70 -13.43 9.00
C GLY A 294 0.51 -13.05 8.13
N VAL A 295 0.36 -13.77 7.03
CA VAL A 295 -0.67 -13.53 6.03
C VAL A 295 -1.75 -14.63 6.06
N ALA A 296 -3.00 -14.24 5.94
CA ALA A 296 -4.13 -15.17 5.81
C ALA A 296 -4.11 -15.87 4.44
N LYS A 297 -4.42 -17.17 4.39
CA LYS A 297 -4.41 -17.98 3.16
C LYS A 297 -5.26 -17.38 2.02
N TRP A 298 -6.41 -16.80 2.36
CA TRP A 298 -7.27 -16.15 1.35
C TRP A 298 -6.65 -14.92 0.71
N ALA A 299 -5.80 -14.17 1.44
CA ALA A 299 -5.19 -12.93 0.95
C ALA A 299 -4.04 -13.16 -0.06
N ILE A 300 -3.56 -14.40 -0.20
CA ILE A 300 -2.56 -14.81 -1.18
C ILE A 300 -3.08 -15.92 -2.11
N ASN A 301 -4.37 -16.18 -2.11
CA ASN A 301 -4.99 -17.19 -2.95
C ASN A 301 -5.01 -16.71 -4.41
N ALA A 302 -4.42 -17.51 -5.31
CA ALA A 302 -4.25 -17.15 -6.72
C ALA A 302 -5.59 -17.04 -7.46
N ASP A 303 -6.56 -17.91 -7.15
CA ASP A 303 -7.87 -17.89 -7.81
C ASP A 303 -8.69 -16.67 -7.35
N PHE A 304 -8.60 -16.30 -6.06
CA PHE A 304 -9.21 -15.07 -5.56
C PHE A 304 -8.54 -13.83 -6.15
N ALA A 305 -7.23 -13.85 -6.35
CA ALA A 305 -6.49 -12.77 -6.99
C ALA A 305 -6.93 -12.56 -8.44
N GLU A 306 -7.10 -13.64 -9.22
CA GLU A 306 -7.61 -13.57 -10.59
C GLU A 306 -9.07 -13.08 -10.64
N ARG A 307 -9.91 -13.59 -9.73
CA ARG A 307 -11.31 -13.16 -9.64
C ARG A 307 -11.43 -11.69 -9.31
N LEU A 308 -10.63 -11.21 -8.35
CA LEU A 308 -10.56 -9.79 -7.98
C LEU A 308 -10.08 -8.93 -9.15
N TRP A 309 -9.05 -9.38 -9.85
CA TRP A 309 -8.49 -8.68 -11.00
C TRP A 309 -9.54 -8.50 -12.10
N THR A 310 -10.17 -9.59 -12.52
CA THR A 310 -11.24 -9.58 -13.54
C THR A 310 -12.39 -8.64 -13.14
N LEU A 311 -12.81 -8.68 -11.88
CA LEU A 311 -13.84 -7.80 -11.38
C LEU A 311 -13.40 -6.32 -11.38
N SER A 312 -12.15 -6.06 -11.02
CA SER A 312 -11.60 -4.70 -11.08
C SER A 312 -11.52 -4.16 -12.51
N GLU A 313 -11.14 -5.00 -13.49
CA GLU A 313 -11.21 -4.66 -14.92
C GLU A 313 -12.64 -4.29 -15.35
N GLN A 314 -13.60 -5.12 -14.98
CA GLN A 314 -15.00 -4.88 -15.32
C GLN A 314 -15.56 -3.59 -14.72
N TRP A 315 -15.24 -3.32 -13.46
CA TRP A 315 -15.74 -2.15 -12.74
C TRP A 315 -15.04 -0.85 -13.13
N THR A 316 -13.79 -0.92 -13.52
CA THR A 316 -13.01 0.28 -13.86
C THR A 316 -12.94 0.54 -15.36
N GLY A 317 -13.22 -0.46 -16.19
CA GLY A 317 -12.99 -0.41 -17.63
C GLY A 317 -11.51 -0.32 -18.03
N MET A 318 -10.58 -0.56 -17.09
CA MET A 318 -9.14 -0.44 -17.31
C MET A 318 -8.46 -1.81 -17.23
N THR A 319 -7.46 -2.01 -18.07
CA THR A 319 -6.62 -3.21 -18.10
C THR A 319 -5.16 -2.81 -18.32
N ILE A 320 -4.24 -3.70 -17.98
CA ILE A 320 -2.82 -3.60 -18.36
C ILE A 320 -2.59 -4.46 -19.61
N ALA A 321 -1.85 -3.91 -20.57
CA ALA A 321 -1.53 -4.58 -21.85
C ALA A 321 -0.24 -5.39 -21.72
#